data_a3c262635f540d8991ba504a2c5f084d
#
_entry.id   a3c262635f540d8991ba504a2c5f084d
#
_cell.length_a   1.000
_cell.length_b   1.000
_cell.length_c   1.000
_cell.angle_alpha   90.00
_cell.angle_beta   90.00
_cell.angle_gamma   90.00
#
_symmetry.space_group_name_H-M   'P 1'
#
loop_
_entity.id
_entity.type
_entity.pdbx_description
1 polymer ?
#
loop_
_entity_poly.entity_id
_entity_poly.type
_entity_poly.pdbx_seq_one_letter_code
_entity_poly.pdbx_strand_id
1 'polypeptide(L)'
;MARAYASIILKAPVETVWSIVRDFNGLPKWTGGGVTTSKIEKGLDADVVGCIRSFHLANGAHVRERLLMLDDAKRCFTYNFETPAFPVRNYLATLRLYPVTHTDQTFAEWEATYDEAPGDEGKYEKIVSNNVFAGNFKSLAKLIAKTKPEKPAGAERWKGFQPNKVWTSRTIKAPVGDVWKIMRDFAGMGGWHGDITKMHMLKRHRSDKVSGIRDFYFGDGHLNEELLHLDDMTRSFSYRITKCEIPWMNYVSGPRLWPVTADNTTFGVWTGDWVASPQDDVVLIPRTEQNVYQRAFAELERNYFGKKRKT
;
A
#
# COMPACT_ATOMS: atom_id res chain seq x y z
N MET A 1 6.79 -16.43 16.16
CA MET A 1 5.69 -15.56 15.70
C MET A 1 5.50 -15.78 14.22
N ALA A 2 4.36 -16.30 13.78
CA ALA A 2 3.99 -16.52 12.39
C ALA A 2 3.35 -15.25 11.80
N ARG A 3 3.32 -15.16 10.47
CA ARG A 3 2.71 -14.02 9.74
C ARG A 3 1.88 -14.53 8.58
N ALA A 4 0.64 -14.07 8.50
CA ALA A 4 -0.21 -14.26 7.34
C ALA A 4 -0.40 -12.93 6.60
N TYR A 5 -0.46 -12.98 5.26
CA TYR A 5 -0.59 -11.79 4.43
C TYR A 5 -1.33 -12.10 3.14
N ALA A 6 -2.25 -11.22 2.76
CA ALA A 6 -2.84 -11.21 1.43
C ALA A 6 -3.10 -9.77 0.97
N SER A 7 -3.09 -9.55 -0.34
CA SER A 7 -3.37 -8.25 -0.94
C SER A 7 -3.98 -8.39 -2.33
N ILE A 8 -4.73 -7.37 -2.74
CA ILE A 8 -5.47 -7.35 -4.01
C ILE A 8 -5.64 -5.91 -4.51
N ILE A 9 -5.81 -5.74 -5.83
CA ILE A 9 -6.36 -4.52 -6.42
C ILE A 9 -7.87 -4.72 -6.63
N LEU A 10 -8.68 -3.88 -5.97
CA LEU A 10 -10.13 -3.84 -6.11
C LEU A 10 -10.52 -2.74 -7.10
N LYS A 11 -11.40 -3.06 -8.06
CA LYS A 11 -11.81 -2.16 -9.15
C LYS A 11 -12.89 -1.18 -8.71
N ALA A 12 -12.61 -0.41 -7.67
CA ALA A 12 -13.44 0.67 -7.16
C ALA A 12 -12.58 1.70 -6.43
N PRO A 13 -13.03 2.97 -6.34
CA PRO A 13 -12.38 4.01 -5.56
C PRO A 13 -12.24 3.61 -4.08
N VAL A 14 -11.17 4.06 -3.43
CA VAL A 14 -10.85 3.66 -2.06
C VAL A 14 -11.95 4.00 -1.06
N GLU A 15 -12.65 5.13 -1.26
CA GLU A 15 -13.75 5.54 -0.37
C GLU A 15 -14.95 4.59 -0.50
N THR A 16 -15.20 4.11 -1.72
CA THR A 16 -16.23 3.11 -1.98
C THR A 16 -15.92 1.79 -1.28
N VAL A 17 -14.68 1.33 -1.37
CA VAL A 17 -14.28 0.09 -0.69
C VAL A 17 -14.29 0.27 0.82
N TRP A 18 -13.79 1.42 1.30
CA TRP A 18 -13.76 1.73 2.74
C TRP A 18 -15.16 1.75 3.34
N SER A 19 -16.15 2.35 2.67
CA SER A 19 -17.54 2.36 3.15
C SER A 19 -18.15 0.97 3.33
N ILE A 20 -17.65 -0.04 2.61
CA ILE A 20 -18.10 -1.43 2.74
C ILE A 20 -17.41 -2.12 3.93
N VAL A 21 -16.07 -2.01 4.02
CA VAL A 21 -15.30 -2.79 4.99
C VAL A 21 -15.15 -2.11 6.36
N ARG A 22 -15.36 -0.78 6.43
CA ARG A 22 -15.31 0.03 7.65
C ARG A 22 -16.28 -0.45 8.72
N ASP A 23 -17.43 -0.94 8.32
CA ASP A 23 -18.39 -1.55 9.24
C ASP A 23 -17.79 -2.84 9.82
N PHE A 24 -17.26 -2.72 11.06
CA PHE A 24 -16.63 -3.86 11.72
C PHE A 24 -17.58 -5.06 11.89
N ASN A 25 -18.89 -4.82 11.93
CA ASN A 25 -19.91 -5.86 11.96
C ASN A 25 -20.34 -6.36 10.57
N GLY A 26 -19.78 -5.79 9.52
CA GLY A 26 -20.23 -5.99 8.13
C GLY A 26 -19.77 -7.28 7.44
N LEU A 27 -19.03 -8.17 8.09
CA LEU A 27 -18.50 -9.40 7.48
C LEU A 27 -19.52 -10.20 6.66
N PRO A 28 -20.77 -10.43 7.11
CA PRO A 28 -21.76 -11.19 6.33
C PRO A 28 -22.08 -10.57 4.97
N LYS A 29 -21.92 -9.24 4.83
CA LYS A 29 -22.26 -8.51 3.61
C LYS A 29 -21.26 -8.77 2.48
N TRP A 30 -19.97 -9.02 2.79
CA TRP A 30 -18.92 -9.05 1.79
C TRP A 30 -18.02 -10.30 1.81
N THR A 31 -18.17 -11.21 2.77
CA THR A 31 -17.38 -12.45 2.83
C THR A 31 -17.95 -13.61 1.97
N GLY A 32 -19.02 -13.34 1.20
CA GLY A 32 -19.56 -14.32 0.26
C GLY A 32 -20.13 -15.59 0.91
N GLY A 33 -20.69 -15.44 2.12
CA GLY A 33 -21.27 -16.56 2.89
C GLY A 33 -20.29 -17.28 3.82
N GLY A 34 -19.01 -16.87 3.82
CA GLY A 34 -18.03 -17.41 4.77
C GLY A 34 -18.35 -17.08 6.23
N VAL A 35 -18.98 -15.92 6.45
CA VAL A 35 -19.58 -15.52 7.72
C VAL A 35 -21.09 -15.43 7.54
N THR A 36 -21.85 -16.16 8.35
CA THR A 36 -23.32 -16.27 8.19
C THR A 36 -24.07 -15.24 9.05
N THR A 37 -23.58 -14.98 10.24
CA THR A 37 -24.18 -14.03 11.18
C THR A 37 -23.08 -13.25 11.89
N SER A 38 -23.32 -11.99 12.20
CA SER A 38 -22.44 -11.18 13.01
C SER A 38 -23.24 -10.15 13.82
N LYS A 39 -22.85 -9.94 15.08
CA LYS A 39 -23.44 -8.93 15.96
C LYS A 39 -22.37 -8.32 16.85
N ILE A 40 -22.54 -7.07 17.21
CA ILE A 40 -21.74 -6.41 18.25
C ILE A 40 -22.32 -6.75 19.61
N GLU A 41 -21.45 -7.15 20.53
CA GLU A 41 -21.84 -7.46 21.91
C GLU A 41 -22.20 -6.20 22.68
N LYS A 42 -23.02 -6.37 23.73
CA LYS A 42 -23.40 -5.32 24.68
C LYS A 42 -24.08 -4.08 24.07
N GLY A 43 -24.62 -4.19 22.86
CA GLY A 43 -25.33 -3.08 22.20
C GLY A 43 -24.46 -1.86 21.88
N LEU A 44 -23.15 -2.03 21.78
CA LEU A 44 -22.26 -0.97 21.33
C LEU A 44 -22.36 -0.78 19.80
N ASP A 45 -21.94 0.39 19.31
CA ASP A 45 -21.78 0.61 17.88
C ASP A 45 -20.54 -0.09 17.33
N ALA A 46 -20.56 -0.42 16.06
CA ALA A 46 -19.49 -1.19 15.40
C ALA A 46 -18.18 -0.40 15.20
N ASP A 47 -18.19 0.89 15.44
CA ASP A 47 -17.03 1.79 15.35
C ASP A 47 -16.50 2.26 16.72
N VAL A 48 -17.00 1.68 17.79
CA VAL A 48 -16.46 1.90 19.14
C VAL A 48 -15.23 1.03 19.34
N VAL A 49 -14.06 1.62 19.50
CA VAL A 49 -12.81 0.88 19.82
C VAL A 49 -12.99 0.17 21.16
N GLY A 50 -12.70 -1.15 21.17
CA GLY A 50 -12.99 -2.05 22.29
C GLY A 50 -14.28 -2.85 22.12
N CYS A 51 -15.17 -2.54 21.15
CA CYS A 51 -16.32 -3.37 20.85
C CYS A 51 -15.88 -4.76 20.39
N ILE A 52 -16.73 -5.76 20.63
CA ILE A 52 -16.51 -7.15 20.22
C ILE A 52 -17.58 -7.52 19.21
N ARG A 53 -17.15 -7.93 18.01
CA ARG A 53 -18.03 -8.64 17.08
C ARG A 53 -18.00 -10.13 17.37
N SER A 54 -19.18 -10.72 17.44
CA SER A 54 -19.41 -12.13 17.67
C SER A 54 -20.11 -12.70 16.45
N PHE A 55 -19.52 -13.67 15.77
CA PHE A 55 -20.01 -14.17 14.50
C PHE A 55 -19.83 -15.69 14.35
N HIS A 56 -20.57 -16.27 13.41
CA HIS A 56 -20.46 -17.67 13.05
C HIS A 56 -19.94 -17.83 11.62
N LEU A 57 -18.99 -18.74 11.47
CA LEU A 57 -18.53 -19.21 10.16
C LEU A 57 -19.54 -20.16 9.54
N ALA A 58 -19.44 -20.37 8.22
CA ALA A 58 -20.32 -21.30 7.48
C ALA A 58 -20.23 -22.75 8.00
N ASN A 59 -19.12 -23.15 8.61
CA ASN A 59 -18.92 -24.46 9.25
C ASN A 59 -19.47 -24.53 10.69
N GLY A 60 -20.15 -23.48 11.17
CA GLY A 60 -20.72 -23.39 12.50
C GLY A 60 -19.76 -22.92 13.60
N ALA A 61 -18.47 -22.72 13.31
CA ALA A 61 -17.52 -22.26 14.32
C ALA A 61 -17.88 -20.84 14.79
N HIS A 62 -17.84 -20.64 16.10
CA HIS A 62 -18.11 -19.36 16.75
C HIS A 62 -16.79 -18.61 16.95
N VAL A 63 -16.74 -17.38 16.49
CA VAL A 63 -15.56 -16.51 16.59
C VAL A 63 -15.95 -15.18 17.23
N ARG A 64 -15.08 -14.67 18.08
CA ARG A 64 -15.21 -13.35 18.70
C ARG A 64 -13.95 -12.55 18.47
N GLU A 65 -14.11 -11.32 18.03
CA GLU A 65 -12.99 -10.42 17.71
C GLU A 65 -13.23 -9.04 18.31
N ARG A 66 -12.18 -8.47 18.92
CA ARG A 66 -12.22 -7.13 19.49
C ARG A 66 -11.57 -6.12 18.55
N LEU A 67 -12.28 -5.03 18.28
CA LEU A 67 -11.72 -3.87 17.59
C LEU A 67 -10.72 -3.15 18.50
N LEU A 68 -9.47 -3.04 18.06
CA LEU A 68 -8.39 -2.39 18.79
C LEU A 68 -8.06 -0.99 18.27
N MET A 69 -8.30 -0.74 17.00
CA MET A 69 -8.04 0.53 16.36
C MET A 69 -8.93 0.67 15.12
N LEU A 70 -9.46 1.85 14.90
CA LEU A 70 -10.14 2.27 13.68
C LEU A 70 -9.62 3.66 13.29
N ASP A 71 -9.13 3.80 12.08
CA ASP A 71 -8.56 5.05 11.55
C ASP A 71 -9.15 5.33 10.18
N ASP A 72 -10.11 6.23 10.13
CA ASP A 72 -10.76 6.65 8.89
C ASP A 72 -9.83 7.43 7.96
N ALA A 73 -8.89 8.20 8.50
CA ALA A 73 -7.95 8.97 7.71
C ALA A 73 -6.96 8.06 6.97
N LYS A 74 -6.50 6.99 7.62
CA LYS A 74 -5.62 5.97 7.06
C LYS A 74 -6.36 4.79 6.44
N ARG A 75 -7.69 4.75 6.57
CA ARG A 75 -8.56 3.67 6.07
C ARG A 75 -8.06 2.30 6.50
N CYS A 76 -7.90 2.13 7.81
CA CYS A 76 -7.45 0.87 8.39
C CYS A 76 -8.13 0.59 9.73
N PHE A 77 -8.20 -0.69 10.08
CA PHE A 77 -8.57 -1.12 11.42
C PHE A 77 -7.74 -2.33 11.85
N THR A 78 -7.54 -2.43 13.15
CA THR A 78 -6.80 -3.52 13.80
C THR A 78 -7.69 -4.22 14.81
N TYR A 79 -7.60 -5.55 14.88
CA TYR A 79 -8.38 -6.37 15.79
C TYR A 79 -7.60 -7.60 16.27
N ASN A 80 -8.06 -8.18 17.37
CA ASN A 80 -7.54 -9.45 17.89
C ASN A 80 -8.66 -10.46 18.09
N PHE A 81 -8.30 -11.72 18.32
CA PHE A 81 -9.24 -12.73 18.77
C PHE A 81 -9.52 -12.63 20.27
N GLU A 82 -10.80 -12.70 20.62
CA GLU A 82 -11.31 -13.00 21.97
C GLU A 82 -11.68 -14.49 22.07
N THR A 83 -12.24 -15.05 20.99
CA THR A 83 -12.47 -16.48 20.81
C THR A 83 -11.95 -16.84 19.42
N PRO A 84 -10.83 -17.56 19.33
CA PRO A 84 -10.18 -17.81 18.05
C PRO A 84 -10.91 -18.86 17.22
N ALA A 85 -10.83 -18.73 15.89
CA ALA A 85 -11.32 -19.73 14.93
C ALA A 85 -10.41 -20.98 14.82
N PHE A 86 -9.15 -20.87 15.27
CA PHE A 86 -8.14 -21.90 15.23
C PHE A 86 -7.12 -21.69 16.37
N PRO A 87 -6.38 -22.73 16.80
CA PRO A 87 -5.59 -22.69 18.04
C PRO A 87 -4.29 -21.88 17.90
N VAL A 88 -4.42 -20.56 17.81
CA VAL A 88 -3.30 -19.61 17.85
C VAL A 88 -3.45 -18.66 19.03
N ARG A 89 -2.38 -18.04 19.44
CA ARG A 89 -2.32 -17.05 20.52
C ARG A 89 -1.76 -15.73 19.99
N ASN A 90 -2.00 -14.66 20.74
CA ASN A 90 -1.49 -13.31 20.43
C ASN A 90 -1.81 -12.85 19.00
N TYR A 91 -2.99 -13.25 18.51
CA TYR A 91 -3.43 -12.89 17.16
C TYR A 91 -3.72 -11.41 17.09
N LEU A 92 -3.06 -10.74 16.15
CA LEU A 92 -3.25 -9.34 15.84
C LEU A 92 -3.36 -9.19 14.32
N ALA A 93 -4.49 -8.73 13.83
CA ALA A 93 -4.71 -8.53 12.40
C ALA A 93 -5.06 -7.09 12.07
N THR A 94 -4.59 -6.63 10.90
CA THR A 94 -4.88 -5.30 10.39
C THR A 94 -5.28 -5.38 8.92
N LEU A 95 -6.40 -4.75 8.57
CA LEU A 95 -6.81 -4.48 7.20
C LEU A 95 -6.53 -3.01 6.88
N ARG A 96 -5.89 -2.75 5.72
CA ARG A 96 -5.59 -1.39 5.23
C ARG A 96 -5.97 -1.23 3.78
N LEU A 97 -6.41 -0.04 3.44
CA LEU A 97 -6.72 0.34 2.07
C LEU A 97 -5.91 1.56 1.65
N TYR A 98 -5.42 1.53 0.40
CA TYR A 98 -4.71 2.64 -0.21
C TYR A 98 -5.32 2.95 -1.58
N PRO A 99 -5.44 4.22 -1.98
CA PRO A 99 -5.86 4.55 -3.33
C PRO A 99 -4.77 4.17 -4.34
N VAL A 100 -5.15 3.63 -5.49
CA VAL A 100 -4.31 3.53 -6.68
C VAL A 100 -4.61 4.75 -7.53
N THR A 101 -3.88 5.84 -7.33
CA THR A 101 -4.23 7.17 -7.89
C THR A 101 -4.25 7.18 -9.40
N HIS A 102 -3.42 6.35 -10.04
CA HIS A 102 -3.36 6.26 -11.50
C HIS A 102 -4.64 5.73 -12.15
N THR A 103 -5.39 4.87 -11.47
CA THR A 103 -6.58 4.18 -12.04
C THR A 103 -7.85 4.37 -11.23
N ASP A 104 -7.80 5.17 -10.16
CA ASP A 104 -8.90 5.33 -9.18
C ASP A 104 -9.44 3.99 -8.65
N GLN A 105 -8.51 3.07 -8.38
CA GLN A 105 -8.76 1.76 -7.79
C GLN A 105 -8.27 1.71 -6.35
N THR A 106 -8.45 0.57 -5.69
CA THR A 106 -8.01 0.37 -4.31
C THR A 106 -7.00 -0.76 -4.23
N PHE A 107 -5.83 -0.50 -3.65
CA PHE A 107 -4.98 -1.55 -3.10
C PHE A 107 -5.46 -1.87 -1.69
N ALA A 108 -5.81 -3.13 -1.45
CA ALA A 108 -6.20 -3.65 -0.14
C ALA A 108 -5.17 -4.67 0.34
N GLU A 109 -4.71 -4.52 1.58
CA GLU A 109 -3.86 -5.49 2.25
C GLU A 109 -4.48 -5.93 3.57
N TRP A 110 -4.27 -7.19 3.91
CA TRP A 110 -4.68 -7.79 5.17
C TRP A 110 -3.53 -8.61 5.71
N GLU A 111 -3.06 -8.29 6.89
CA GLU A 111 -1.99 -9.01 7.56
C GLU A 111 -2.40 -9.43 8.96
N ALA A 112 -1.84 -10.52 9.43
CA ALA A 112 -1.92 -10.93 10.82
C ALA A 112 -0.57 -11.46 11.30
N THR A 113 -0.30 -11.24 12.59
CA THR A 113 0.77 -11.90 13.33
C THR A 113 0.16 -12.69 14.48
N TYR A 114 0.75 -13.85 14.81
CA TYR A 114 0.26 -14.72 15.87
C TYR A 114 1.34 -15.73 16.28
N ASP A 115 1.11 -16.39 17.40
CA ASP A 115 1.94 -17.49 17.87
C ASP A 115 1.19 -18.81 17.65
N GLU A 116 1.86 -19.77 17.02
CA GLU A 116 1.41 -21.14 16.85
C GLU A 116 1.88 -22.02 18.03
N ALA A 117 1.19 -23.10 18.28
CA ALA A 117 1.64 -24.08 19.28
C ALA A 117 2.88 -24.83 18.75
N PRO A 118 3.76 -25.32 19.64
CA PRO A 118 4.84 -26.21 19.24
C PRO A 118 4.30 -27.41 18.42
N GLY A 119 4.90 -27.66 17.26
CA GLY A 119 4.47 -28.70 16.32
C GLY A 119 3.43 -28.24 15.27
N ASP A 120 2.93 -27.01 15.36
CA ASP A 120 2.03 -26.42 14.38
C ASP A 120 2.70 -25.33 13.51
N GLU A 121 4.03 -25.21 13.55
CA GLU A 121 4.77 -24.13 12.88
C GLU A 121 4.49 -24.08 11.38
N GLY A 122 3.99 -22.93 10.91
CA GLY A 122 3.61 -22.67 9.53
C GLY A 122 2.29 -23.30 9.08
N LYS A 123 1.58 -23.99 9.95
CA LYS A 123 0.32 -24.68 9.63
C LYS A 123 -0.80 -23.72 9.26
N TYR A 124 -0.91 -22.61 9.98
CA TYR A 124 -2.00 -21.65 9.79
C TYR A 124 -1.67 -20.53 8.82
N GLU A 125 -0.42 -20.33 8.45
CA GLU A 125 -0.01 -19.26 7.52
C GLU A 125 -0.77 -19.34 6.19
N LYS A 126 -0.76 -20.51 5.53
CA LYS A 126 -1.46 -20.71 4.25
C LYS A 126 -2.99 -20.64 4.41
N ILE A 127 -3.53 -21.15 5.51
CA ILE A 127 -4.96 -21.12 5.79
C ILE A 127 -5.43 -19.68 5.94
N VAL A 128 -4.75 -18.88 6.77
CA VAL A 128 -5.14 -17.49 7.02
C VAL A 128 -4.91 -16.63 5.78
N SER A 129 -3.74 -16.74 5.14
CA SER A 129 -3.42 -15.95 3.94
C SER A 129 -4.35 -16.26 2.76
N ASN A 130 -4.51 -17.54 2.41
CA ASN A 130 -5.17 -17.93 1.17
C ASN A 130 -6.69 -18.12 1.34
N ASN A 131 -7.11 -18.83 2.42
CA ASN A 131 -8.52 -19.18 2.56
C ASN A 131 -9.30 -18.04 3.25
N VAL A 132 -8.73 -17.42 4.30
CA VAL A 132 -9.42 -16.34 5.01
C VAL A 132 -9.21 -15.02 4.26
N PHE A 133 -8.01 -14.48 4.19
CA PHE A 133 -7.79 -13.12 3.66
C PHE A 133 -8.02 -13.04 2.15
N ALA A 134 -7.30 -13.82 1.37
CA ALA A 134 -7.45 -13.81 -0.10
C ALA A 134 -8.83 -14.30 -0.54
N GLY A 135 -9.42 -15.27 0.16
CA GLY A 135 -10.78 -15.75 -0.08
C GLY A 135 -11.82 -14.64 0.10
N ASN A 136 -11.73 -13.91 1.22
CA ASN A 136 -12.64 -12.80 1.50
C ASN A 136 -12.40 -11.61 0.55
N PHE A 137 -11.17 -11.29 0.17
CA PHE A 137 -10.90 -10.28 -0.86
C PHE A 137 -11.49 -10.64 -2.22
N LYS A 138 -11.42 -11.92 -2.62
CA LYS A 138 -12.09 -12.39 -3.85
C LYS A 138 -13.60 -12.22 -3.78
N SER A 139 -14.21 -12.49 -2.62
CA SER A 139 -15.64 -12.30 -2.40
C SER A 139 -16.02 -10.82 -2.44
N LEU A 140 -15.25 -9.95 -1.81
CA LEU A 140 -15.42 -8.50 -1.87
C LEU A 140 -15.28 -7.98 -3.32
N ALA A 141 -14.30 -8.45 -4.08
CA ALA A 141 -14.14 -8.10 -5.49
C ALA A 141 -15.35 -8.50 -6.34
N LYS A 142 -15.93 -9.69 -6.11
CA LYS A 142 -17.17 -10.13 -6.77
C LYS A 142 -18.36 -9.27 -6.39
N LEU A 143 -18.49 -8.89 -5.10
CA LEU A 143 -19.55 -7.98 -4.64
C LEU A 143 -19.46 -6.64 -5.37
N ILE A 144 -18.27 -6.02 -5.38
CA ILE A 144 -18.02 -4.74 -6.05
C ILE A 144 -18.38 -4.83 -7.55
N ALA A 145 -17.93 -5.88 -8.24
CA ALA A 145 -18.21 -6.06 -9.66
C ALA A 145 -19.71 -6.24 -9.94
N LYS A 146 -20.45 -6.89 -9.05
CA LYS A 146 -21.89 -7.13 -9.17
C LYS A 146 -22.72 -5.89 -8.85
N THR A 147 -22.42 -5.22 -7.75
CA THR A 147 -23.23 -4.11 -7.23
C THR A 147 -22.85 -2.76 -7.82
N LYS A 148 -21.60 -2.63 -8.35
CA LYS A 148 -21.04 -1.37 -8.86
C LYS A 148 -21.33 -0.20 -7.90
N PRO A 149 -20.93 -0.32 -6.62
CA PRO A 149 -21.31 0.63 -5.61
C PRO A 149 -20.80 2.03 -5.96
N GLU A 150 -21.64 3.02 -5.78
CA GLU A 150 -21.29 4.42 -5.98
C GLU A 150 -20.36 4.91 -4.87
N LYS A 151 -19.64 5.99 -5.16
CA LYS A 151 -18.85 6.68 -4.17
C LYS A 151 -19.78 7.26 -3.09
N PRO A 152 -19.52 7.04 -1.80
CA PRO A 152 -20.36 7.54 -0.72
C PRO A 152 -20.50 9.07 -0.76
N ALA A 153 -21.66 9.57 -0.46
CA ALA A 153 -21.88 11.00 -0.27
C ALA A 153 -20.94 11.52 0.84
N GLY A 154 -20.31 12.66 0.60
CA GLY A 154 -19.35 13.25 1.53
C GLY A 154 -17.97 12.57 1.56
N ALA A 155 -17.69 11.66 0.64
CA ALA A 155 -16.35 11.07 0.51
C ALA A 155 -15.26 12.12 0.21
N GLU A 156 -15.63 13.28 -0.31
CA GLU A 156 -14.73 14.41 -0.54
C GLU A 156 -14.05 14.90 0.74
N ARG A 157 -14.69 14.76 1.89
CA ARG A 157 -14.10 15.12 3.19
C ARG A 157 -12.84 14.30 3.53
N TRP A 158 -12.66 13.13 2.90
CA TRP A 158 -11.48 12.30 3.05
C TRP A 158 -10.32 12.72 2.16
N LYS A 159 -10.57 13.57 1.16
CA LYS A 159 -9.52 14.19 0.36
C LYS A 159 -8.69 15.12 1.27
N GLY A 160 -7.38 15.06 1.13
CA GLY A 160 -6.47 15.90 1.93
C GLY A 160 -5.94 15.26 3.21
N PHE A 161 -6.40 14.08 3.59
CA PHE A 161 -5.74 13.29 4.65
C PHE A 161 -4.44 12.63 4.19
N GLN A 162 -3.88 13.09 3.09
CA GLN A 162 -2.55 12.68 2.67
C GLN A 162 -1.53 13.53 3.44
N PRO A 163 -0.61 12.91 4.19
CA PRO A 163 0.34 13.65 5.02
C PRO A 163 1.39 14.39 4.19
N ASN A 164 1.58 14.02 2.94
CA ASN A 164 2.62 14.55 2.05
C ASN A 164 2.01 15.53 1.03
N LYS A 165 2.80 16.51 0.57
CA LYS A 165 2.41 17.42 -0.52
C LYS A 165 2.08 16.65 -1.79
N VAL A 166 2.89 15.66 -2.11
CA VAL A 166 2.62 14.70 -3.17
C VAL A 166 2.58 13.30 -2.58
N TRP A 167 1.49 12.62 -2.82
CA TRP A 167 1.30 11.21 -2.58
C TRP A 167 0.67 10.62 -3.83
N THR A 168 1.38 9.78 -4.54
CA THR A 168 0.90 9.16 -5.77
C THR A 168 1.22 7.69 -5.81
N SER A 169 0.44 6.91 -6.56
CA SER A 169 0.57 5.46 -6.57
C SER A 169 0.21 4.85 -7.91
N ARG A 170 0.79 3.69 -8.17
CA ARG A 170 0.58 2.93 -9.41
C ARG A 170 0.69 1.43 -9.17
N THR A 171 -0.05 0.64 -9.95
CA THR A 171 0.18 -0.80 -10.08
C THR A 171 1.14 -1.05 -11.23
N ILE A 172 2.19 -1.85 -10.98
CA ILE A 172 3.22 -2.26 -11.95
C ILE A 172 3.02 -3.74 -12.23
N LYS A 173 2.93 -4.12 -13.50
CA LYS A 173 2.67 -5.51 -13.95
C LYS A 173 3.91 -6.40 -13.88
N ALA A 174 4.50 -6.49 -12.70
CA ALA A 174 5.66 -7.32 -12.41
C ALA A 174 5.70 -7.70 -10.92
N PRO A 175 6.35 -8.82 -10.56
CA PRO A 175 6.55 -9.22 -9.17
C PRO A 175 7.33 -8.15 -8.38
N VAL A 176 6.97 -7.94 -7.13
CA VAL A 176 7.58 -6.89 -6.29
C VAL A 176 9.10 -7.05 -6.11
N GLY A 177 9.59 -8.29 -6.07
CA GLY A 177 11.03 -8.55 -5.98
C GLY A 177 11.80 -8.08 -7.22
N ASP A 178 11.22 -8.27 -8.41
CA ASP A 178 11.84 -7.84 -9.67
C ASP A 178 11.82 -6.31 -9.79
N VAL A 179 10.71 -5.67 -9.43
CA VAL A 179 10.61 -4.21 -9.40
C VAL A 179 11.59 -3.62 -8.39
N TRP A 180 11.64 -4.20 -7.17
CA TRP A 180 12.55 -3.72 -6.12
C TRP A 180 14.02 -3.86 -6.52
N LYS A 181 14.40 -4.98 -7.13
CA LYS A 181 15.77 -5.19 -7.61
C LYS A 181 16.27 -4.07 -8.51
N ILE A 182 15.39 -3.48 -9.32
CA ILE A 182 15.72 -2.35 -10.20
C ILE A 182 15.70 -1.03 -9.43
N MET A 183 14.64 -0.78 -8.68
CA MET A 183 14.48 0.49 -7.97
C MET A 183 15.45 0.67 -6.81
N ARG A 184 15.88 -0.43 -6.19
CA ARG A 184 16.84 -0.44 -5.09
C ARG A 184 18.20 0.17 -5.46
N ASP A 185 18.57 0.10 -6.74
CA ASP A 185 19.76 0.77 -7.24
C ASP A 185 19.51 2.28 -7.34
N PHE A 186 19.96 3.02 -6.32
CA PHE A 186 19.72 4.46 -6.21
C PHE A 186 20.32 5.25 -7.40
N ALA A 187 21.40 4.77 -8.00
CA ALA A 187 21.98 5.37 -9.21
C ALA A 187 21.40 4.79 -10.51
N GLY A 188 20.64 3.70 -10.44
CA GLY A 188 20.13 2.99 -11.60
C GLY A 188 19.06 3.73 -12.39
N MET A 189 18.43 4.75 -11.78
CA MET A 189 17.33 5.49 -12.39
C MET A 189 17.69 6.15 -13.72
N GLY A 190 18.95 6.54 -13.92
CA GLY A 190 19.45 7.06 -15.20
C GLY A 190 19.40 6.06 -16.36
N GLY A 191 19.29 4.75 -16.05
CA GLY A 191 19.18 3.71 -17.08
C GLY A 191 17.75 3.46 -17.56
N TRP A 192 16.73 4.00 -16.89
CA TRP A 192 15.35 3.72 -17.22
C TRP A 192 14.40 4.93 -17.23
N HIS A 193 14.76 6.05 -16.63
CA HIS A 193 13.98 7.28 -16.68
C HIS A 193 14.47 8.16 -17.85
N GLY A 194 13.61 8.43 -18.82
CA GLY A 194 14.00 9.08 -20.08
C GLY A 194 14.51 10.52 -19.95
N ASP A 195 14.14 11.24 -18.89
CA ASP A 195 14.59 12.62 -18.68
C ASP A 195 15.86 12.72 -17.82
N ILE A 196 16.36 11.58 -17.33
CA ILE A 196 17.55 11.55 -16.47
C ILE A 196 18.78 11.19 -17.32
N THR A 197 19.78 12.06 -17.27
CA THR A 197 21.04 11.87 -17.96
C THR A 197 22.24 12.07 -17.06
N LYS A 198 23.38 11.49 -17.44
CA LYS A 198 24.68 11.63 -16.77
C LYS A 198 24.68 11.24 -15.29
N MET A 199 23.77 10.33 -14.90
CA MET A 199 23.66 9.91 -13.49
C MET A 199 24.87 9.10 -13.04
N HIS A 200 25.45 9.50 -11.90
CA HIS A 200 26.54 8.79 -11.25
C HIS A 200 26.57 9.09 -9.74
N MET A 201 27.25 8.23 -8.98
CA MET A 201 27.46 8.46 -7.55
C MET A 201 28.72 9.33 -7.34
N LEU A 202 28.60 10.40 -6.57
CA LEU A 202 29.74 11.21 -6.17
C LEU A 202 30.74 10.40 -5.34
N LYS A 203 32.01 10.75 -5.40
CA LYS A 203 33.11 10.08 -4.66
C LYS A 203 33.19 8.58 -4.91
N ARG A 204 32.62 8.07 -6.01
CA ARG A 204 32.53 6.63 -6.33
C ARG A 204 31.89 5.80 -5.23
N HIS A 205 30.95 6.37 -4.45
CA HIS A 205 30.21 5.63 -3.44
C HIS A 205 29.36 4.56 -4.12
N ARG A 206 29.07 3.48 -3.40
CA ARG A 206 28.08 2.49 -3.83
C ARG A 206 26.69 3.14 -3.84
N SER A 207 25.82 2.72 -4.74
CA SER A 207 24.45 3.23 -4.87
C SER A 207 23.54 2.85 -3.70
N ASP A 208 23.92 1.86 -2.90
CA ASP A 208 23.20 1.43 -1.71
C ASP A 208 23.78 2.02 -0.39
N LYS A 209 24.70 2.98 -0.50
CA LYS A 209 25.29 3.65 0.67
C LYS A 209 24.38 4.77 1.14
N VAL A 210 23.81 4.65 2.35
CA VAL A 210 23.15 5.77 3.04
C VAL A 210 24.16 6.91 3.22
N SER A 211 23.72 8.16 3.03
CA SER A 211 24.54 9.38 2.86
C SER A 211 25.36 9.44 1.54
N GLY A 212 25.21 8.47 0.64
CA GLY A 212 25.73 8.56 -0.72
C GLY A 212 24.92 9.57 -1.53
N ILE A 213 25.62 10.37 -2.36
CA ILE A 213 25.00 11.40 -3.19
C ILE A 213 25.06 10.96 -4.64
N ARG A 214 23.92 10.93 -5.34
CA ARG A 214 23.85 10.82 -6.79
C ARG A 214 23.78 12.20 -7.42
N ASP A 215 24.49 12.36 -8.51
CA ASP A 215 24.58 13.57 -9.33
C ASP A 215 24.02 13.26 -10.71
N PHE A 216 23.13 14.09 -11.23
CA PHE A 216 22.47 13.86 -12.50
C PHE A 216 21.82 15.11 -13.07
N TYR A 217 21.40 15.03 -14.32
CA TYR A 217 20.54 16.02 -14.96
C TYR A 217 19.13 15.46 -15.14
N PHE A 218 18.13 16.27 -14.83
CA PHE A 218 16.73 16.03 -15.12
C PHE A 218 16.25 17.08 -16.13
N GLY A 219 16.14 16.69 -17.40
CA GLY A 219 16.08 17.65 -18.48
C GLY A 219 17.35 18.50 -18.48
N ASP A 220 17.19 19.84 -18.46
CA ASP A 220 18.29 20.79 -18.40
C ASP A 220 18.73 21.13 -16.95
N GLY A 221 17.98 20.70 -15.95
CA GLY A 221 18.24 21.00 -14.53
C GLY A 221 19.27 20.06 -13.91
N HIS A 222 20.27 20.59 -13.22
CA HIS A 222 21.27 19.83 -12.48
C HIS A 222 20.84 19.58 -11.05
N LEU A 223 20.87 18.31 -10.61
CA LEU A 223 20.45 17.88 -9.29
C LEU A 223 21.48 17.01 -8.59
N ASN A 224 21.55 17.19 -7.25
CA ASN A 224 22.21 16.26 -6.35
C ASN A 224 21.19 15.75 -5.34
N GLU A 225 21.15 14.43 -5.17
CA GLU A 225 20.28 13.79 -4.20
C GLU A 225 21.06 12.86 -3.28
N GLU A 226 20.83 13.00 -1.98
CA GLU A 226 21.45 12.19 -0.94
C GLU A 226 20.50 11.11 -0.46
N LEU A 227 20.94 9.86 -0.48
CA LEU A 227 20.19 8.72 0.09
C LEU A 227 20.14 8.84 1.61
N LEU A 228 18.94 8.94 2.18
CA LEU A 228 18.71 9.06 3.62
C LEU A 228 18.40 7.72 4.29
N HIS A 229 17.74 6.83 3.56
CA HIS A 229 17.25 5.54 4.08
C HIS A 229 17.14 4.54 2.93
N LEU A 230 17.46 3.28 3.20
CA LEU A 230 17.25 2.16 2.29
C LEU A 230 16.87 0.94 3.13
N ASP A 231 15.74 0.33 2.82
CA ASP A 231 15.19 -0.82 3.55
C ASP A 231 14.69 -1.90 2.59
N ASP A 232 15.41 -3.01 2.55
CA ASP A 232 15.07 -4.17 1.72
C ASP A 232 13.85 -4.94 2.26
N MET A 233 13.56 -4.87 3.56
CA MET A 233 12.42 -5.57 4.16
C MET A 233 11.10 -4.90 3.78
N THR A 234 11.03 -3.59 3.89
CA THR A 234 9.85 -2.79 3.52
C THR A 234 9.86 -2.36 2.07
N ARG A 235 10.95 -2.60 1.34
CA ARG A 235 11.15 -2.21 -0.06
C ARG A 235 10.89 -0.73 -0.26
N SER A 236 11.64 0.06 0.49
CA SER A 236 11.54 1.52 0.48
C SER A 236 12.91 2.17 0.56
N PHE A 237 13.01 3.36 0.01
CA PHE A 237 14.12 4.25 0.28
C PHE A 237 13.61 5.69 0.36
N SER A 238 14.37 6.56 0.99
CA SER A 238 14.12 7.99 0.96
C SER A 238 15.40 8.77 0.67
N TYR A 239 15.22 9.94 0.08
CA TYR A 239 16.31 10.82 -0.31
C TYR A 239 15.91 12.27 -0.15
N ARG A 240 16.92 13.15 -0.06
CA ARG A 240 16.73 14.59 -0.08
C ARG A 240 17.50 15.21 -1.24
N ILE A 241 17.02 16.34 -1.74
CA ILE A 241 17.78 17.17 -2.68
C ILE A 241 18.76 18.02 -1.88
N THR A 242 20.04 17.95 -2.26
CA THR A 242 21.12 18.76 -1.65
C THR A 242 21.56 19.91 -2.55
N LYS A 243 21.26 19.81 -3.87
CA LYS A 243 21.51 20.85 -4.85
C LYS A 243 20.46 20.77 -5.95
N CYS A 244 19.80 21.86 -6.25
CA CYS A 244 18.95 22.04 -7.44
C CYS A 244 18.71 23.54 -7.70
N GLU A 245 18.23 23.86 -8.89
CA GLU A 245 17.84 25.22 -9.30
C GLU A 245 16.32 25.44 -9.15
N ILE A 246 15.57 24.39 -8.82
CA ILE A 246 14.14 24.46 -8.57
C ILE A 246 13.89 24.95 -7.14
N PRO A 247 12.87 25.77 -6.87
CA PRO A 247 12.64 26.36 -5.54
C PRO A 247 12.07 25.37 -4.52
N TRP A 248 12.65 24.17 -4.45
CA TRP A 248 12.35 23.15 -3.45
C TRP A 248 13.29 23.30 -2.26
N MET A 249 12.79 23.82 -1.15
CA MET A 249 13.54 23.82 0.11
C MET A 249 13.17 22.61 0.94
N ASN A 250 14.14 21.99 1.59
CA ASN A 250 13.94 20.82 2.46
C ASN A 250 13.21 19.65 1.77
N TYR A 251 13.46 19.46 0.48
CA TYR A 251 12.83 18.39 -0.27
C TYR A 251 13.25 17.02 0.25
N VAL A 252 12.26 16.21 0.60
CA VAL A 252 12.42 14.79 0.97
C VAL A 252 11.39 13.97 0.20
N SER A 253 11.84 12.89 -0.38
CA SER A 253 10.99 12.02 -1.20
C SER A 253 11.42 10.56 -1.10
N GLY A 254 10.57 9.66 -1.54
CA GLY A 254 10.93 8.26 -1.69
C GLY A 254 9.77 7.35 -2.06
N PRO A 255 10.07 6.23 -2.74
CA PRO A 255 9.10 5.19 -3.05
C PRO A 255 9.02 4.13 -1.95
N ARG A 256 7.89 3.44 -1.95
CA ARG A 256 7.69 2.17 -1.23
C ARG A 256 6.87 1.22 -2.08
N LEU A 257 7.22 -0.08 -2.01
CA LEU A 257 6.59 -1.12 -2.80
C LEU A 257 5.95 -2.21 -1.94
N TRP A 258 4.77 -2.67 -2.37
CA TRP A 258 4.07 -3.81 -1.77
C TRP A 258 3.76 -4.88 -2.82
N PRO A 259 3.77 -6.16 -2.45
CA PRO A 259 3.27 -7.22 -3.32
C PRO A 259 1.74 -7.11 -3.44
N VAL A 260 1.21 -7.34 -4.63
CA VAL A 260 -0.20 -7.66 -4.87
C VAL A 260 -0.28 -9.18 -5.00
N THR A 261 -0.62 -9.87 -3.92
CA THR A 261 -0.55 -11.34 -3.88
C THR A 261 -1.59 -12.03 -4.76
N ALA A 262 -2.67 -11.34 -5.10
CA ALA A 262 -3.77 -11.87 -5.91
C ALA A 262 -3.36 -12.19 -7.34
N ASP A 263 -2.42 -11.43 -7.93
CA ASP A 263 -2.02 -11.54 -9.33
C ASP A 263 -0.51 -11.40 -9.56
N ASN A 264 0.26 -11.40 -8.45
CA ASN A 264 1.72 -11.28 -8.47
C ASN A 264 2.24 -10.00 -9.17
N THR A 265 1.51 -8.89 -9.01
CA THR A 265 1.92 -7.56 -9.44
C THR A 265 2.48 -6.75 -8.26
N THR A 266 2.89 -5.51 -8.52
CA THR A 266 3.43 -4.59 -7.51
C THR A 266 2.52 -3.39 -7.35
N PHE A 267 2.18 -3.02 -6.12
CA PHE A 267 1.65 -1.71 -5.78
C PHE A 267 2.80 -0.82 -5.33
N GLY A 268 3.00 0.30 -6.01
CA GLY A 268 4.03 1.29 -5.71
C GLY A 268 3.42 2.61 -5.29
N VAL A 269 3.96 3.20 -4.23
CA VAL A 269 3.66 4.56 -3.76
C VAL A 269 4.92 5.39 -3.86
N TRP A 270 4.80 6.65 -4.26
CA TRP A 270 5.86 7.64 -4.19
C TRP A 270 5.35 8.88 -3.49
N THR A 271 6.10 9.35 -2.50
CA THR A 271 5.75 10.52 -1.71
C THR A 271 6.81 11.59 -1.82
N GLY A 272 6.41 12.86 -1.64
CA GLY A 272 7.34 13.97 -1.59
C GLY A 272 6.80 15.13 -0.77
N ASP A 273 7.71 15.72 -0.02
CA ASP A 273 7.49 16.92 0.77
C ASP A 273 8.60 17.92 0.55
N TRP A 274 8.25 19.20 0.58
CA TRP A 274 9.17 20.32 0.49
C TRP A 274 8.55 21.59 1.06
N VAL A 275 9.34 22.63 1.21
CA VAL A 275 8.88 23.97 1.47
C VAL A 275 9.03 24.81 0.20
N ALA A 276 7.95 25.43 -0.24
CA ALA A 276 7.93 26.39 -1.35
C ALA A 276 6.84 27.42 -1.11
N SER A 277 6.82 28.51 -1.90
CA SER A 277 5.71 29.46 -1.85
C SER A 277 4.40 28.82 -2.35
N PRO A 278 3.22 29.30 -1.90
CA PRO A 278 1.94 28.80 -2.45
C PRO A 278 1.84 28.97 -3.98
N GLN A 279 2.44 30.00 -4.54
CA GLN A 279 2.48 30.25 -5.98
C GLN A 279 3.31 29.19 -6.72
N ASP A 280 4.45 28.80 -6.18
CA ASP A 280 5.28 27.74 -6.74
C ASP A 280 4.60 26.38 -6.61
N ASP A 281 3.94 26.10 -5.49
CA ASP A 281 3.26 24.84 -5.24
C ASP A 281 2.14 24.53 -6.26
N VAL A 282 1.46 25.56 -6.78
CA VAL A 282 0.45 25.38 -7.84
C VAL A 282 1.05 24.69 -9.09
N VAL A 283 2.33 24.92 -9.37
CA VAL A 283 3.05 24.30 -10.49
C VAL A 283 3.83 23.07 -10.06
N LEU A 284 4.51 23.14 -8.90
CA LEU A 284 5.42 22.09 -8.44
C LEU A 284 4.69 20.80 -8.05
N ILE A 285 3.52 20.89 -7.40
CA ILE A 285 2.78 19.71 -6.97
C ILE A 285 2.35 18.85 -8.17
N PRO A 286 1.56 19.35 -9.15
CA PRO A 286 1.14 18.53 -10.28
C PRO A 286 2.32 18.09 -11.17
N ARG A 287 3.34 18.94 -11.33
CA ARG A 287 4.56 18.57 -12.08
C ARG A 287 5.29 17.41 -11.41
N THR A 288 5.49 17.45 -10.12
CA THR A 288 6.19 16.40 -9.36
C THR A 288 5.39 15.10 -9.39
N GLU A 289 4.09 15.18 -9.18
CA GLU A 289 3.20 14.02 -9.23
C GLU A 289 3.24 13.34 -10.60
N GLN A 290 2.96 14.08 -11.68
CA GLN A 290 2.73 13.51 -13.00
C GLN A 290 4.04 13.27 -13.77
N ASN A 291 4.91 14.28 -13.81
CA ASN A 291 6.09 14.24 -14.69
C ASN A 291 7.30 13.61 -14.03
N VAL A 292 7.33 13.53 -12.68
CA VAL A 292 8.43 12.85 -11.97
C VAL A 292 7.98 11.46 -11.52
N TYR A 293 7.04 11.37 -10.58
CA TYR A 293 6.75 10.08 -9.92
C TYR A 293 5.91 9.12 -10.77
N GLN A 294 4.79 9.57 -11.33
CA GLN A 294 3.94 8.72 -12.18
C GLN A 294 4.69 8.31 -13.45
N ARG A 295 5.45 9.24 -14.02
CA ARG A 295 6.28 8.95 -15.19
C ARG A 295 7.39 7.96 -14.87
N ALA A 296 8.06 8.10 -13.71
CA ALA A 296 9.08 7.16 -13.26
C ALA A 296 8.54 5.72 -13.20
N PHE A 297 7.39 5.50 -12.55
CA PHE A 297 6.76 4.19 -12.52
C PHE A 297 6.38 3.67 -13.91
N ALA A 298 5.83 4.54 -14.77
CA ALA A 298 5.42 4.17 -16.12
C ALA A 298 6.61 3.76 -17.00
N GLU A 299 7.71 4.49 -16.93
CA GLU A 299 8.92 4.21 -17.71
C GLU A 299 9.65 2.98 -17.21
N LEU A 300 9.72 2.78 -15.90
CA LEU A 300 10.24 1.54 -15.32
C LEU A 300 9.43 0.33 -15.82
N GLU A 301 8.09 0.38 -15.73
CA GLU A 301 7.23 -0.69 -16.23
C GLU A 301 7.46 -0.94 -17.73
N ARG A 302 7.45 0.12 -18.53
CA ARG A 302 7.64 0.02 -19.98
C ARG A 302 8.99 -0.57 -20.36
N ASN A 303 10.07 -0.12 -19.71
CA ASN A 303 11.43 -0.45 -20.11
C ASN A 303 11.89 -1.84 -19.67
N TYR A 304 11.39 -2.32 -18.52
CA TYR A 304 11.78 -3.63 -17.98
C TYR A 304 10.72 -4.70 -18.08
N PHE A 305 9.44 -4.34 -18.03
CA PHE A 305 8.33 -5.30 -17.93
C PHE A 305 7.32 -5.17 -19.08
N GLY A 306 7.45 -4.17 -19.94
CA GLY A 306 6.64 -4.05 -21.16
C GLY A 306 6.84 -5.27 -22.06
N LYS A 307 5.78 -5.74 -22.73
CA LYS A 307 5.91 -6.82 -23.75
C LYS A 307 6.99 -6.41 -24.75
N LYS A 308 8.06 -7.19 -24.85
CA LYS A 308 9.00 -7.06 -25.97
C LYS A 308 8.16 -7.10 -27.26
N ARG A 309 8.19 -6.04 -28.07
CA ARG A 309 7.69 -6.13 -29.44
C ARG A 309 8.41 -7.33 -30.06
N LYS A 310 7.66 -8.34 -30.51
CA LYS A 310 8.22 -9.40 -31.35
C LYS A 310 8.83 -8.68 -32.57
N THR A 311 10.15 -8.63 -32.62
CA THR A 311 10.90 -8.28 -33.81
C THR A 311 10.74 -9.38 -34.82
#